data_57d6400bcd9000a59a6f2229c61841f8
#
_entry.id   57d6400bcd9000a59a6f2229c61841f8
#
_cell.length_a   1.000
_cell.length_b   1.000
_cell.length_c   1.000
_cell.angle_alpha   90.00
_cell.angle_beta   90.00
_cell.angle_gamma   90.00
#
_symmetry.space_group_name_H-M   'P 1'
#
loop_
_entity.id
_entity.type
_entity.pdbx_description
1 polymer ?
#
loop_
_entity_poly.entity_id
_entity_poly.type
_entity_poly.pdbx_seq_one_letter_code
_entity_poly.pdbx_strand_id
1 'polypeptide(L)'
;VRLLPILLNQLSFKTNPSAHMHLNQNATLSFKFEIFNQSIKQLIHEKLPIYLDAISNFPLQVLDNVFNKSTGFSLKVGNDFIEITNPFEVVGFDETESLLPIDQHTHQAYRLLMEYFCFPEKFNYLNLNLNFLKHLPIEKNEFEVLIHLKLNLNDQACIQNYAELNVANFKLFSTPVVNLFNKQAE
;
A
#
# COMPACT_ATOMS: atom_id res chain seq x y z
N VAL A 1 10.43 -14.45 -0.96
CA VAL A 1 9.05 -13.93 -0.97
C VAL A 1 8.14 -15.00 -0.41
N ARG A 2 7.39 -14.70 0.64
CA ARG A 2 6.38 -15.61 1.20
C ARG A 2 5.03 -15.27 0.57
N LEU A 3 4.36 -16.24 -0.03
CA LEU A 3 3.01 -16.09 -0.54
C LEU A 3 2.02 -16.21 0.62
N LEU A 4 1.23 -15.18 0.86
CA LEU A 4 0.15 -15.20 1.83
C LEU A 4 -1.16 -15.58 1.12
N PRO A 5 -2.06 -16.33 1.77
CA PRO A 5 -3.33 -16.73 1.16
C PRO A 5 -4.37 -15.59 1.21
N ILE A 6 -4.02 -14.45 0.65
CA ILE A 6 -4.85 -13.25 0.60
C ILE A 6 -4.99 -12.80 -0.84
N LEU A 7 -6.20 -12.44 -1.25
CA LEU A 7 -6.51 -11.87 -2.55
C LEU A 7 -7.16 -10.50 -2.36
N LEU A 8 -6.78 -9.54 -3.19
CA LEU A 8 -7.48 -8.27 -3.34
C LEU A 8 -8.60 -8.45 -4.38
N ASN A 9 -9.85 -8.48 -3.92
CA ASN A 9 -11.00 -8.76 -4.78
C ASN A 9 -11.61 -7.51 -5.39
N GLN A 10 -11.60 -6.41 -4.63
CA GLN A 10 -12.25 -5.18 -5.06
C GLN A 10 -11.53 -3.96 -4.52
N LEU A 11 -11.47 -2.94 -5.36
CA LEU A 11 -11.08 -1.59 -5.02
C LEU A 11 -12.26 -0.67 -5.27
N SER A 12 -12.49 0.30 -4.40
CA SER A 12 -13.46 1.35 -4.66
C SER A 12 -12.97 2.71 -4.15
N PHE A 13 -13.25 3.74 -4.91
CA PHE A 13 -13.03 5.12 -4.53
C PHE A 13 -14.37 5.85 -4.51
N LYS A 14 -14.63 6.60 -3.43
CA LYS A 14 -15.86 7.38 -3.28
C LYS A 14 -15.52 8.76 -2.74
N THR A 15 -16.08 9.78 -3.37
CA THR A 15 -16.14 11.16 -2.85
C THR A 15 -17.42 11.33 -2.04
N ASN A 16 -17.42 12.22 -1.06
CA ASN A 16 -18.55 12.47 -0.15
C ASN A 16 -19.03 11.20 0.56
N PRO A 17 -18.17 10.54 1.36
CA PRO A 17 -18.55 9.36 2.11
C PRO A 17 -19.66 9.69 3.11
N SER A 18 -20.54 8.70 3.34
CA SER A 18 -21.70 8.79 4.26
C SER A 18 -21.29 9.28 5.64
N ALA A 19 -22.18 10.00 6.30
CA ALA A 19 -22.01 10.80 7.51
C ALA A 19 -21.53 10.08 8.79
N HIS A 20 -21.10 8.82 8.72
CA HIS A 20 -20.73 8.01 9.89
C HIS A 20 -19.24 8.01 10.22
N MET A 21 -18.39 8.72 9.47
CA MET A 21 -16.95 8.65 9.63
C MET A 21 -16.31 10.05 9.60
N HIS A 22 -15.37 10.25 10.49
CA HIS A 22 -14.45 11.40 10.68
C HIS A 22 -14.86 12.77 10.09
N LEU A 23 -14.96 13.76 10.95
CA LEU A 23 -15.47 15.13 10.69
C LEU A 23 -14.76 15.93 9.56
N ASN A 24 -13.65 15.44 9.03
CA ASN A 24 -12.83 16.17 8.05
C ASN A 24 -12.50 15.40 6.76
N GLN A 25 -13.12 14.26 6.52
CA GLN A 25 -12.89 13.49 5.30
C GLN A 25 -13.84 13.92 4.18
N ASN A 26 -13.38 13.85 2.95
CA ASN A 26 -14.19 14.10 1.76
C ASN A 26 -14.08 13.01 0.69
N ALA A 27 -13.21 12.04 0.91
CA ALA A 27 -13.04 10.89 0.04
C ALA A 27 -12.69 9.64 0.86
N THR A 28 -12.99 8.47 0.30
CA THR A 28 -12.62 7.17 0.87
C THR A 28 -12.11 6.26 -0.24
N LEU A 29 -10.92 5.69 -0.03
CA LEU A 29 -10.38 4.62 -0.83
C LEU A 29 -10.50 3.33 -0.04
N SER A 30 -11.11 2.30 -0.61
CA SER A 30 -11.31 1.03 0.07
C SER A 30 -10.76 -0.15 -0.70
N PHE A 31 -10.17 -1.09 0.04
CA PHE A 31 -9.55 -2.31 -0.42
C PHE A 31 -10.28 -3.50 0.20
N LYS A 32 -10.98 -4.30 -0.61
CA LYS A 32 -11.64 -5.52 -0.13
C LYS A 32 -10.76 -6.73 -0.40
N PHE A 33 -10.41 -7.41 0.68
CA PHE A 33 -9.58 -8.60 0.68
C PHE A 33 -10.36 -9.85 1.06
N GLU A 34 -9.89 -10.98 0.58
CA GLU A 34 -10.37 -12.31 0.94
C GLU A 34 -9.18 -13.19 1.37
N ILE A 35 -9.37 -13.97 2.44
CA ILE A 35 -8.39 -14.90 2.98
C ILE A 35 -8.81 -16.32 2.63
N PHE A 36 -7.88 -17.12 2.12
CA PHE A 36 -8.12 -18.52 1.74
C PHE A 36 -7.38 -19.49 2.67
N ASN A 37 -8.04 -20.59 3.02
CA ASN A 37 -7.45 -21.81 3.58
C ASN A 37 -6.50 -21.65 4.77
N GLN A 38 -6.46 -20.53 5.47
CA GLN A 38 -5.59 -20.35 6.64
C GLN A 38 -6.29 -19.71 7.82
N SER A 39 -5.75 -20.01 9.01
CA SER A 39 -6.17 -19.33 10.23
C SER A 39 -5.69 -17.88 10.20
N ILE A 40 -6.59 -16.93 10.40
CA ILE A 40 -6.30 -15.50 10.58
C ILE A 40 -5.15 -15.27 11.58
N LYS A 41 -5.06 -16.11 12.62
CA LYS A 41 -4.01 -16.03 13.65
C LYS A 41 -2.59 -16.14 13.08
N GLN A 42 -2.40 -16.83 11.95
CA GLN A 42 -1.08 -16.98 11.33
C GLN A 42 -0.68 -15.75 10.51
N LEU A 43 -1.65 -14.90 10.15
CA LEU A 43 -1.45 -13.72 9.32
C LEU A 43 -1.23 -12.45 10.13
N ILE A 44 -1.62 -12.41 11.42
CA ILE A 44 -1.58 -11.19 12.25
C ILE A 44 -0.20 -10.54 12.32
N HIS A 45 0.89 -11.32 12.22
CA HIS A 45 2.26 -10.79 12.29
C HIS A 45 2.93 -10.62 10.93
N GLU A 46 2.17 -10.83 9.85
CA GLU A 46 2.70 -10.72 8.49
C GLU A 46 2.49 -9.32 7.92
N LYS A 47 3.34 -8.97 6.95
CA LYS A 47 3.19 -7.76 6.12
C LYS A 47 2.88 -8.21 4.69
N LEU A 48 1.90 -7.58 4.08
CA LEU A 48 1.50 -7.81 2.70
C LEU A 48 2.07 -6.70 1.82
N PRO A 49 3.10 -6.98 1.02
CA PRO A 49 3.61 -5.99 0.08
C PRO A 49 2.63 -5.82 -1.08
N ILE A 50 2.34 -4.57 -1.41
CA ILE A 50 1.45 -4.17 -2.49
C ILE A 50 2.22 -3.23 -3.41
N TYR A 51 2.37 -3.60 -4.68
CA TYR A 51 2.95 -2.76 -5.71
C TYR A 51 1.88 -1.95 -6.42
N LEU A 52 2.10 -0.64 -6.53
CA LEU A 52 1.22 0.25 -7.29
C LEU A 52 1.73 0.36 -8.72
N ASP A 53 0.95 -0.18 -9.65
CA ASP A 53 1.21 -0.13 -11.09
C ASP A 53 0.20 0.82 -11.73
N ALA A 54 0.58 2.06 -11.93
CA ALA A 54 -0.26 3.08 -12.55
C ALA A 54 0.58 4.02 -13.43
N ILE A 55 -0.11 4.79 -14.27
CA ILE A 55 0.51 5.65 -15.26
C ILE A 55 1.20 6.85 -14.59
N SER A 56 2.39 7.22 -15.08
CA SER A 56 3.14 8.42 -14.68
C SER A 56 3.48 8.46 -13.17
N ASN A 57 3.37 9.62 -12.55
CA ASN A 57 3.66 9.85 -11.14
C ASN A 57 2.48 9.53 -10.20
N PHE A 58 1.41 8.91 -10.71
CA PHE A 58 0.22 8.65 -9.92
C PHE A 58 0.45 7.69 -8.74
N PRO A 59 1.29 6.64 -8.82
CA PRO A 59 1.66 5.84 -7.66
C PRO A 59 2.21 6.68 -6.50
N LEU A 60 3.12 7.60 -6.77
CA LEU A 60 3.69 8.50 -5.75
C LEU A 60 2.63 9.43 -5.16
N GLN A 61 1.68 9.89 -5.97
CA GLN A 61 0.55 10.71 -5.50
C GLN A 61 -0.37 9.91 -4.57
N VAL A 62 -0.65 8.66 -4.90
CA VAL A 62 -1.45 7.77 -4.02
C VAL A 62 -0.73 7.56 -2.70
N LEU A 63 0.57 7.26 -2.72
CA LEU A 63 1.39 7.09 -1.52
C LEU A 63 1.40 8.36 -0.66
N ASP A 64 1.66 9.53 -1.27
CA ASP A 64 1.61 10.83 -0.57
C ASP A 64 0.25 11.05 0.11
N ASN A 65 -0.83 10.77 -0.59
CA ASN A 65 -2.16 10.94 -0.03
C ASN A 65 -2.46 9.94 1.11
N VAL A 66 -2.02 8.68 0.99
CA VAL A 66 -2.17 7.67 2.05
C VAL A 66 -1.42 8.07 3.32
N PHE A 67 -0.20 8.60 3.19
CA PHE A 67 0.64 8.91 4.35
C PHE A 67 0.43 10.33 4.91
N ASN A 68 0.14 11.32 4.06
CA ASN A 68 0.10 12.73 4.46
C ASN A 68 -1.31 13.34 4.46
N LYS A 69 -2.27 12.76 3.73
CA LYS A 69 -3.64 13.31 3.62
C LYS A 69 -4.71 12.37 4.15
N SER A 70 -4.33 11.22 4.72
CA SER A 70 -5.29 10.37 5.43
C SER A 70 -5.71 11.03 6.75
N THR A 71 -6.99 10.98 7.03
CA THR A 71 -7.59 11.48 8.28
C THR A 71 -7.90 10.36 9.26
N GLY A 72 -7.86 9.11 8.79
CA GLY A 72 -8.08 7.92 9.60
C GLY A 72 -8.18 6.66 8.74
N PHE A 73 -8.21 5.53 9.42
CA PHE A 73 -8.32 4.20 8.80
C PHE A 73 -9.38 3.38 9.52
N SER A 74 -10.12 2.59 8.77
CA SER A 74 -11.14 1.70 9.34
C SER A 74 -11.07 0.31 8.72
N LEU A 75 -11.34 -0.68 9.54
CA LEU A 75 -11.59 -2.04 9.13
C LEU A 75 -13.11 -2.25 9.07
N LYS A 76 -13.61 -2.68 7.93
CA LYS A 76 -15.02 -3.05 7.78
C LYS A 76 -15.14 -4.56 7.65
N VAL A 77 -16.01 -5.14 8.45
CA VAL A 77 -16.30 -6.57 8.50
C VAL A 77 -17.82 -6.77 8.46
N GLY A 78 -18.33 -7.16 7.31
CA GLY A 78 -19.78 -7.16 7.09
C GLY A 78 -20.36 -5.75 7.17
N ASN A 79 -21.18 -5.46 8.18
CA ASN A 79 -21.76 -4.14 8.43
C ASN A 79 -21.05 -3.36 9.54
N ASP A 80 -20.08 -3.97 10.23
CA ASP A 80 -19.39 -3.34 11.35
C ASP A 80 -18.17 -2.59 10.88
N PHE A 81 -17.91 -1.43 11.50
CA PHE A 81 -16.73 -0.60 11.25
C PHE A 81 -15.92 -0.48 12.54
N ILE A 82 -14.63 -0.77 12.43
CA ILE A 82 -13.69 -0.70 13.56
C ILE A 82 -12.61 0.30 13.15
N GLU A 83 -12.41 1.34 13.94
CA GLU A 83 -11.29 2.25 13.74
C GLU A 83 -9.98 1.54 14.04
N ILE A 84 -8.99 1.70 13.14
CA ILE A 84 -7.66 1.13 13.27
C ILE A 84 -6.60 2.21 13.13
N THR A 85 -5.43 1.97 13.70
CA THR A 85 -4.25 2.81 13.42
C THR A 85 -3.79 2.60 11.99
N ASN A 86 -3.02 3.55 11.44
CA ASN A 86 -2.48 3.42 10.09
C ASN A 86 -1.81 2.04 9.91
N PRO A 87 -2.38 1.18 9.06
CA PRO A 87 -1.82 -0.15 8.83
C PRO A 87 -0.76 -0.17 7.71
N PHE A 88 -0.53 0.96 7.04
CA PHE A 88 0.38 1.04 5.90
C PHE A 88 1.76 1.53 6.34
N GLU A 89 2.78 0.96 5.73
CA GLU A 89 4.19 1.33 5.92
C GLU A 89 4.83 1.60 4.55
N VAL A 90 5.72 2.59 4.50
CA VAL A 90 6.53 2.86 3.31
C VAL A 90 7.55 1.76 3.08
N VAL A 91 7.91 1.51 1.83
CA VAL A 91 8.90 0.50 1.42
C VAL A 91 9.99 1.17 0.58
N GLY A 92 11.19 0.62 0.63
CA GLY A 92 12.30 1.02 -0.24
C GLY A 92 13.33 1.93 0.42
N PHE A 93 13.10 2.40 1.64
CA PHE A 93 13.97 3.35 2.33
C PHE A 93 14.93 2.70 3.33
N ASP A 94 14.62 1.51 3.84
CA ASP A 94 15.45 0.78 4.78
C ASP A 94 16.69 0.17 4.09
N GLU A 95 17.78 -0.01 4.86
CA GLU A 95 19.01 -0.64 4.34
C GLU A 95 18.78 -2.09 3.95
N THR A 96 17.92 -2.80 4.66
CA THR A 96 17.57 -4.19 4.37
C THR A 96 16.77 -4.36 3.08
N GLU A 97 16.21 -3.26 2.57
CA GLU A 97 15.46 -3.20 1.31
C GLU A 97 16.32 -2.72 0.14
N SER A 98 17.64 -2.62 0.33
CA SER A 98 18.58 -2.19 -0.70
C SER A 98 18.59 -3.15 -1.90
N LEU A 99 18.52 -2.59 -3.12
CA LEU A 99 18.74 -3.33 -4.37
C LEU A 99 20.19 -3.29 -4.82
N LEU A 100 20.91 -2.21 -4.51
CA LEU A 100 22.32 -2.07 -4.82
C LEU A 100 23.18 -2.55 -3.66
N PRO A 101 24.35 -3.15 -3.93
CA PRO A 101 25.28 -3.51 -2.88
C PRO A 101 25.72 -2.26 -2.11
N ILE A 102 25.79 -2.41 -0.79
CA ILE A 102 26.24 -1.33 0.09
C ILE A 102 27.75 -1.43 0.23
N ASP A 103 28.46 -0.38 -0.19
CA ASP A 103 29.88 -0.21 0.12
C ASP A 103 30.01 0.50 1.49
N GLN A 104 30.92 0.01 2.31
CA GLN A 104 31.19 0.57 3.66
C GLN A 104 31.62 2.04 3.62
N HIS A 105 32.10 2.53 2.50
CA HIS A 105 32.57 3.90 2.31
C HIS A 105 31.52 4.84 1.70
N THR A 106 30.35 4.31 1.29
CA THR A 106 29.30 5.10 0.64
C THR A 106 28.19 5.45 1.64
N HIS A 107 27.89 6.74 1.77
CA HIS A 107 26.80 7.18 2.61
C HIS A 107 25.44 6.70 2.05
N GLN A 108 24.56 6.22 2.93
CA GLN A 108 23.25 5.66 2.57
C GLN A 108 22.41 6.57 1.67
N ALA A 109 22.51 7.90 1.83
CA ALA A 109 21.77 8.86 1.02
C ALA A 109 22.13 8.77 -0.48
N TYR A 110 23.40 8.51 -0.82
CA TYR A 110 23.80 8.33 -2.21
C TYR A 110 23.20 7.07 -2.83
N ARG A 111 23.15 5.98 -2.07
CA ARG A 111 22.48 4.75 -2.51
C ARG A 111 21.00 5.01 -2.80
N LEU A 112 20.28 5.67 -1.88
CA LEU A 112 18.87 6.00 -2.08
C LEU A 112 18.65 6.86 -3.32
N LEU A 113 19.50 7.87 -3.54
CA LEU A 113 19.44 8.70 -4.74
C LEU A 113 19.69 7.88 -6.01
N MET A 114 20.72 7.02 -6.02
CA MET A 114 20.98 6.16 -7.16
C MET A 114 19.81 5.21 -7.44
N GLU A 115 19.27 4.57 -6.42
CA GLU A 115 18.12 3.69 -6.56
C GLU A 115 16.87 4.45 -7.05
N TYR A 116 16.64 5.66 -6.56
CA TYR A 116 15.53 6.49 -7.01
C TYR A 116 15.61 6.85 -8.50
N PHE A 117 16.79 7.14 -9.00
CA PHE A 117 16.97 7.48 -10.42
C PHE A 117 17.07 6.26 -11.34
N CYS A 118 17.66 5.15 -10.86
CA CYS A 118 17.86 3.96 -11.67
C CYS A 118 16.69 2.98 -11.60
N PHE A 119 15.98 2.93 -10.48
CA PHE A 119 14.93 1.94 -10.17
C PHE A 119 13.75 2.60 -9.44
N PRO A 120 13.10 3.64 -10.02
CA PRO A 120 12.04 4.39 -9.35
C PRO A 120 10.87 3.51 -8.93
N GLU A 121 10.59 2.43 -9.65
CA GLU A 121 9.51 1.49 -9.36
C GLU A 121 9.65 0.80 -7.99
N LYS A 122 10.88 0.74 -7.45
CA LYS A 122 11.13 0.25 -6.10
C LYS A 122 10.32 1.02 -5.05
N PHE A 123 10.11 2.31 -5.26
CA PHE A 123 9.42 3.20 -4.32
C PHE A 123 7.91 3.24 -4.51
N ASN A 124 7.37 2.47 -5.45
CA ASN A 124 5.93 2.32 -5.68
C ASN A 124 5.30 1.21 -4.83
N TYR A 125 6.02 0.72 -3.82
CA TYR A 125 5.51 -0.29 -2.90
C TYR A 125 5.02 0.32 -1.60
N LEU A 126 4.02 -0.32 -1.03
CA LEU A 126 3.60 -0.12 0.36
C LEU A 126 3.40 -1.49 1.02
N ASN A 127 3.67 -1.58 2.29
CA ASN A 127 3.36 -2.75 3.10
C ASN A 127 2.06 -2.51 3.86
N LEU A 128 1.14 -3.46 3.76
CA LEU A 128 -0.03 -3.54 4.63
C LEU A 128 0.30 -4.45 5.82
N ASN A 129 0.43 -3.88 7.01
CA ASN A 129 0.65 -4.61 8.24
C ASN A 129 -0.66 -5.23 8.70
N LEU A 130 -0.69 -6.55 8.79
CA LEU A 130 -1.92 -7.31 9.04
C LEU A 130 -2.28 -7.45 10.53
N ASN A 131 -1.64 -6.70 11.43
CA ASN A 131 -1.93 -6.74 12.87
C ASN A 131 -3.38 -6.40 13.22
N PHE A 132 -4.08 -5.62 12.39
CA PHE A 132 -5.49 -5.30 12.58
C PHE A 132 -6.40 -6.53 12.44
N LEU A 133 -5.94 -7.62 11.82
CA LEU A 133 -6.71 -8.88 11.71
C LEU A 133 -7.05 -9.50 13.08
N LYS A 134 -6.37 -9.10 14.16
CA LYS A 134 -6.75 -9.48 15.53
C LYS A 134 -8.18 -9.06 15.89
N HIS A 135 -8.72 -8.06 15.21
CA HIS A 135 -10.09 -7.58 15.38
C HIS A 135 -11.10 -8.32 14.49
N LEU A 136 -10.65 -9.15 13.58
CA LEU A 136 -11.51 -9.91 12.66
C LEU A 136 -12.07 -11.15 13.38
N PRO A 137 -13.40 -11.39 13.34
CA PRO A 137 -13.98 -12.64 13.81
C PRO A 137 -13.41 -13.84 13.06
N ILE A 138 -13.12 -14.94 13.76
CA ILE A 138 -12.44 -16.14 13.20
C ILE A 138 -13.23 -16.76 12.04
N GLU A 139 -14.55 -16.57 12.03
CA GLU A 139 -15.46 -17.13 11.02
C GLU A 139 -15.51 -16.29 9.73
N LYS A 140 -14.94 -15.09 9.74
CA LYS A 140 -14.95 -14.18 8.59
C LYS A 140 -13.65 -14.32 7.81
N ASN A 141 -13.77 -14.55 6.51
CA ASN A 141 -12.67 -14.62 5.58
C ASN A 141 -12.56 -13.39 4.67
N GLU A 142 -13.53 -12.48 4.73
CA GLU A 142 -13.51 -11.22 3.99
C GLU A 142 -13.43 -10.03 4.94
N PHE A 143 -12.64 -9.04 4.52
CA PHE A 143 -12.53 -7.76 5.21
C PHE A 143 -12.25 -6.63 4.22
N GLU A 144 -12.56 -5.41 4.61
CA GLU A 144 -12.33 -4.22 3.80
C GLU A 144 -11.54 -3.20 4.64
N VAL A 145 -10.40 -2.74 4.11
CA VAL A 145 -9.60 -1.67 4.70
C VAL A 145 -9.99 -0.36 4.03
N LEU A 146 -10.43 0.61 4.82
CA LEU A 146 -10.84 1.92 4.33
C LEU A 146 -9.80 2.96 4.74
N ILE A 147 -9.38 3.76 3.77
CA ILE A 147 -8.52 4.93 3.96
C ILE A 147 -9.40 6.16 3.81
N HIS A 148 -9.52 6.92 4.88
CA HIS A 148 -10.27 8.17 4.89
C HIS A 148 -9.35 9.32 4.49
N LEU A 149 -9.66 9.99 3.40
CA LEU A 149 -8.81 11.00 2.78
C LEU A 149 -9.44 12.39 2.84
N LYS A 150 -8.58 13.40 2.93
CA LYS A 150 -8.93 14.80 2.70
C LYS A 150 -8.24 15.28 1.42
N LEU A 151 -8.93 15.14 0.29
CA LEU A 151 -8.42 15.54 -1.02
C LEU A 151 -8.91 16.92 -1.41
N ASN A 152 -8.18 17.57 -2.34
CA ASN A 152 -8.68 18.76 -3.01
C ASN A 152 -9.68 18.35 -4.10
N LEU A 153 -10.96 18.47 -3.82
CA LEU A 153 -12.02 18.10 -4.78
C LEU A 153 -12.08 19.00 -6.03
N ASN A 154 -11.38 20.13 -6.02
CA ASN A 154 -11.26 21.00 -7.20
C ASN A 154 -10.18 20.48 -8.18
N ASP A 155 -9.31 19.58 -7.76
CA ASP A 155 -8.35 18.89 -8.61
C ASP A 155 -9.03 17.72 -9.33
N GLN A 156 -9.73 18.06 -10.41
CA GLN A 156 -10.49 17.08 -11.20
C GLN A 156 -9.60 15.97 -11.77
N ALA A 157 -8.36 16.29 -12.16
CA ALA A 157 -7.43 15.29 -12.68
C ALA A 157 -7.07 14.25 -11.61
N CYS A 158 -6.78 14.69 -10.38
CA CYS A 158 -6.54 13.81 -9.26
C CYS A 158 -7.76 12.91 -8.98
N ILE A 159 -8.95 13.49 -8.91
CA ILE A 159 -10.19 12.74 -8.63
C ILE A 159 -10.48 11.72 -9.74
N GLN A 160 -10.31 12.10 -11.01
CA GLN A 160 -10.49 11.20 -12.13
C GLN A 160 -9.50 10.02 -12.08
N ASN A 161 -8.21 10.30 -11.83
CA ASN A 161 -7.20 9.26 -11.68
C ASN A 161 -7.57 8.25 -10.58
N TYR A 162 -8.11 8.73 -9.43
CA TYR A 162 -8.61 7.84 -8.38
C TYR A 162 -9.83 7.03 -8.82
N ALA A 163 -10.74 7.62 -9.58
CA ALA A 163 -11.94 6.95 -10.08
C ALA A 163 -11.61 5.84 -11.10
N GLU A 164 -10.49 5.97 -11.82
CA GLU A 164 -10.00 4.99 -12.80
C GLU A 164 -9.21 3.85 -12.14
N LEU A 165 -8.82 3.98 -10.86
CA LEU A 165 -8.13 2.90 -10.14
C LEU A 165 -8.98 1.65 -10.05
N ASN A 166 -8.32 0.53 -10.29
CA ASN A 166 -8.92 -0.79 -10.18
C ASN A 166 -7.93 -1.78 -9.55
N VAL A 167 -8.38 -3.00 -9.30
CA VAL A 167 -7.58 -4.05 -8.65
C VAL A 167 -6.27 -4.34 -9.39
N ALA A 168 -6.25 -4.24 -10.73
CA ALA A 168 -5.06 -4.53 -11.53
C ALA A 168 -3.91 -3.53 -11.28
N ASN A 169 -4.21 -2.34 -10.73
CA ASN A 169 -3.20 -1.35 -10.36
C ASN A 169 -2.49 -1.69 -9.04
N PHE A 170 -2.99 -2.65 -8.25
CA PHE A 170 -2.44 -3.04 -6.95
C PHE A 170 -2.01 -4.49 -6.98
N LYS A 171 -0.76 -4.72 -7.36
CA LYS A 171 -0.23 -6.08 -7.55
C LYS A 171 0.31 -6.61 -6.22
N LEU A 172 -0.29 -7.72 -5.77
CA LEU A 172 0.21 -8.48 -4.64
C LEU A 172 1.34 -9.42 -5.09
N PHE A 173 2.19 -9.84 -4.14
CA PHE A 173 3.23 -10.85 -4.34
C PHE A 173 4.29 -10.52 -5.40
N SER A 174 4.48 -9.25 -5.66
CA SER A 174 5.57 -8.75 -6.49
C SER A 174 6.76 -8.30 -5.63
N THR A 175 7.95 -8.31 -6.21
CA THR A 175 9.17 -7.83 -5.55
C THR A 175 10.05 -7.17 -6.60
N PRO A 176 10.71 -6.06 -6.28
CA PRO A 176 11.68 -5.46 -7.19
C PRO A 176 12.89 -6.39 -7.32
N VAL A 177 13.39 -6.55 -8.54
CA VAL A 177 14.57 -7.39 -8.85
C VAL A 177 15.51 -6.62 -9.75
N VAL A 178 16.79 -6.65 -9.43
CA VAL A 178 17.87 -6.06 -10.25
C VAL A 178 18.81 -7.16 -10.70
N ASN A 179 19.12 -7.20 -12.01
CA ASN A 179 20.11 -8.11 -12.55
C ASN A 179 21.47 -7.41 -12.52
N LEU A 180 22.29 -7.73 -11.51
CA LEU A 180 23.66 -7.23 -11.37
C LEU A 180 24.65 -8.26 -11.92
N PHE A 181 25.56 -7.83 -12.76
CA PHE A 181 26.68 -8.64 -13.25
C PHE A 181 28.00 -7.84 -13.21
N ASN A 182 29.07 -8.54 -12.91
CA ASN A 182 30.39 -7.93 -12.90
C ASN A 182 30.85 -7.66 -14.35
N LYS A 183 31.14 -6.39 -14.68
CA LYS A 183 31.77 -6.00 -15.91
C LYS A 183 33.12 -5.38 -15.58
N GLN A 184 34.21 -5.92 -16.17
CA GLN A 184 35.50 -5.27 -16.07
C GLN A 184 35.44 -3.96 -16.87
N ALA A 185 35.91 -2.87 -16.26
CA ALA A 185 36.11 -1.62 -16.98
C ALA A 185 37.27 -1.81 -18.00
N GLU A 186 37.01 -1.45 -19.24
CA GLU A 186 38.03 -1.38 -20.29
C GLU A 186 38.88 -0.14 -20.13
#